data_e42cfbaebbf7d90a28799002ebfc7b64
#
_entry.id   e42cfbaebbf7d90a28799002ebfc7b64
#
_cell.length_a   1.000
_cell.length_b   1.000
_cell.length_c   1.000
_cell.angle_alpha   90.00
_cell.angle_beta   90.00
_cell.angle_gamma   90.00
#
_symmetry.space_group_name_H-M   'P 1'
#
loop_
_entity.id
_entity.type
_entity.pdbx_description
1 polymer ?
#
loop_
_entity_poly.entity_id
_entity_poly.type
_entity_poly.pdbx_seq_one_letter_code
_entity_poly.pdbx_strand_id
1 'polypeptide(L)'
;TLDTQSIQDRNIYIVTVPTPVDEDNVPDLSPVRAACKTVGSVLGKGAIVVFESTVYPGVTEDICGPALEEVSGLKCGEDFFLGYSPERINPGDTVHTVDKIIKVVAGQTPEIAQKLADMYGAVITAGTFIAANIKTAEAAKVIENAQRDINIAFVNEVAAIFHKLGISAHDVLEAARTKWNFLGFEPGLVGGHCIGVDPYYLAHRAKEVGHNPEVILAGRRINDSMGTFVADAIADKMEAGGLKGPVLMLGLTFKENVPDLRNTKVIDVVAGLKARGLDVDVHDAMADAAEARTFYDIDLISKIEDGKYACIIGAVPHDDYRTMTAGQIVAMTTPGGLIADIKGMWRKMELPAGYLRWQL
;
A
#
# COMPACT_ATOMS: atom_id res chain seq x y z
N THR A 1 -20.66 20.04 1.89
CA THR A 1 -21.57 20.54 0.85
C THR A 1 -21.18 19.99 -0.50
N LEU A 2 -22.13 19.77 -1.40
CA LEU A 2 -21.92 19.46 -2.82
C LEU A 2 -22.02 20.72 -3.69
N ASP A 3 -22.33 21.86 -3.08
CA ASP A 3 -22.46 23.14 -3.78
C ASP A 3 -21.11 23.86 -3.81
N THR A 4 -20.54 23.97 -4.98
CA THR A 4 -19.26 24.66 -5.25
C THR A 4 -19.32 26.14 -4.88
N GLN A 5 -20.47 26.81 -5.03
CA GLN A 5 -20.60 28.21 -4.69
C GLN A 5 -20.41 28.49 -3.18
N SER A 6 -20.69 27.49 -2.34
CA SER A 6 -20.51 27.63 -0.88
C SER A 6 -19.04 27.74 -0.44
N ILE A 7 -18.10 27.43 -1.32
CA ILE A 7 -16.65 27.55 -1.06
C ILE A 7 -16.02 28.75 -1.81
N GLN A 8 -16.82 29.60 -2.42
CA GLN A 8 -16.34 30.83 -3.07
C GLN A 8 -15.66 31.77 -2.06
N ASP A 9 -14.72 32.56 -2.51
CA ASP A 9 -13.99 33.57 -1.72
C ASP A 9 -13.26 33.02 -0.48
N ARG A 10 -12.81 31.78 -0.53
CA ARG A 10 -11.91 31.24 0.50
C ARG A 10 -10.48 31.66 0.22
N ASN A 11 -9.74 31.88 1.32
CA ASN A 11 -8.33 32.26 1.22
C ASN A 11 -7.41 31.07 0.93
N ILE A 12 -7.84 29.86 1.34
CA ILE A 12 -7.07 28.62 1.16
C ILE A 12 -8.03 27.52 0.72
N TYR A 13 -7.65 26.81 -0.34
CA TYR A 13 -8.28 25.58 -0.83
C TYR A 13 -7.31 24.43 -0.67
N ILE A 14 -7.76 23.33 -0.06
CA ILE A 14 -6.96 22.11 0.11
C ILE A 14 -7.57 21.01 -0.76
N VAL A 15 -6.77 20.49 -1.68
CA VAL A 15 -7.17 19.43 -2.62
C VAL A 15 -6.61 18.10 -2.15
N THR A 16 -7.49 17.14 -1.83
CA THR A 16 -7.17 15.83 -1.24
C THR A 16 -7.73 14.67 -2.05
N VAL A 17 -7.91 14.86 -3.36
CA VAL A 17 -8.48 13.83 -4.24
C VAL A 17 -7.54 12.65 -4.43
N PRO A 18 -8.07 11.43 -4.71
CA PRO A 18 -7.23 10.28 -5.00
C PRO A 18 -6.46 10.45 -6.31
N THR A 19 -5.32 9.77 -6.40
CA THR A 19 -4.46 9.74 -7.58
C THR A 19 -4.11 8.28 -7.89
N PRO A 20 -4.99 7.56 -8.60
CA PRO A 20 -4.76 6.16 -8.97
C PRO A 20 -3.78 6.05 -10.14
N VAL A 21 -3.40 4.83 -10.48
CA VAL A 21 -2.79 4.46 -11.76
C VAL A 21 -3.81 3.70 -12.60
N ASP A 22 -3.66 3.76 -13.91
CA ASP A 22 -4.45 2.95 -14.84
C ASP A 22 -3.90 1.49 -14.96
N GLU A 23 -4.49 0.70 -15.87
CA GLU A 23 -4.11 -0.70 -16.11
C GLU A 23 -2.66 -0.85 -16.61
N ASP A 24 -2.10 0.18 -17.24
CA ASP A 24 -0.70 0.23 -17.69
C ASP A 24 0.24 0.82 -16.63
N ASN A 25 -0.23 1.02 -15.42
CA ASN A 25 0.48 1.66 -14.30
C ASN A 25 0.92 3.11 -14.61
N VAL A 26 0.17 3.82 -15.45
CA VAL A 26 0.38 5.24 -15.71
C VAL A 26 -0.45 6.06 -14.71
N PRO A 27 0.11 7.13 -14.11
CA PRO A 27 -0.63 8.00 -13.20
C PRO A 27 -1.87 8.62 -13.84
N ASP A 28 -3.03 8.40 -13.23
CA ASP A 28 -4.27 9.06 -13.65
C ASP A 28 -4.47 10.36 -12.86
N LEU A 29 -4.25 11.48 -13.54
CA LEU A 29 -4.42 12.82 -12.99
C LEU A 29 -5.83 13.41 -13.25
N SER A 30 -6.77 12.62 -13.77
CA SER A 30 -8.14 13.11 -14.06
C SER A 30 -8.86 13.63 -12.81
N PRO A 31 -8.77 13.01 -11.61
CA PRO A 31 -9.37 13.55 -10.41
C PRO A 31 -8.74 14.88 -9.98
N VAL A 32 -7.43 15.03 -10.10
CA VAL A 32 -6.71 16.27 -9.79
C VAL A 32 -7.12 17.39 -10.74
N ARG A 33 -7.18 17.11 -12.04
CA ARG A 33 -7.66 18.07 -13.05
C ARG A 33 -9.12 18.48 -12.82
N ALA A 34 -9.99 17.53 -12.42
CA ALA A 34 -11.37 17.82 -12.07
C ALA A 34 -11.46 18.74 -10.84
N ALA A 35 -10.64 18.49 -9.82
CA ALA A 35 -10.55 19.36 -8.65
C ALA A 35 -10.05 20.76 -9.02
N CYS A 36 -9.05 20.89 -9.91
CA CYS A 36 -8.60 22.18 -10.42
C CYS A 36 -9.73 22.94 -11.14
N LYS A 37 -10.56 22.25 -11.94
CA LYS A 37 -11.74 22.88 -12.59
C LYS A 37 -12.74 23.37 -11.55
N THR A 38 -13.03 22.57 -10.54
CA THR A 38 -13.96 22.94 -9.47
C THR A 38 -13.46 24.16 -8.68
N VAL A 39 -12.22 24.13 -8.21
CA VAL A 39 -11.60 25.23 -7.45
C VAL A 39 -11.45 26.45 -8.34
N GLY A 40 -10.96 26.31 -9.56
CA GLY A 40 -10.79 27.42 -10.52
C GLY A 40 -12.06 28.20 -10.79
N SER A 41 -13.23 27.53 -10.79
CA SER A 41 -14.53 28.20 -11.02
C SER A 41 -14.97 29.16 -9.91
N VAL A 42 -14.35 29.09 -8.71
CA VAL A 42 -14.68 29.90 -7.53
C VAL A 42 -13.46 30.58 -6.91
N LEU A 43 -12.31 30.47 -7.59
CA LEU A 43 -11.03 30.99 -7.09
C LEU A 43 -11.01 32.52 -7.08
N GLY A 44 -10.69 33.11 -5.93
CA GLY A 44 -10.51 34.57 -5.77
C GLY A 44 -9.04 35.00 -5.78
N LYS A 45 -8.80 36.29 -6.02
CA LYS A 45 -7.44 36.86 -5.94
C LYS A 45 -6.86 36.76 -4.53
N GLY A 46 -5.57 36.43 -4.45
CA GLY A 46 -4.84 36.26 -3.20
C GLY A 46 -4.99 34.89 -2.55
N ALA A 47 -5.82 34.00 -3.14
CA ALA A 47 -6.02 32.66 -2.60
C ALA A 47 -4.79 31.76 -2.79
N ILE A 48 -4.67 30.76 -1.94
CA ILE A 48 -3.66 29.71 -2.00
C ILE A 48 -4.37 28.38 -2.27
N VAL A 49 -3.94 27.62 -3.31
CA VAL A 49 -4.42 26.28 -3.60
C VAL A 49 -3.33 25.29 -3.20
N VAL A 50 -3.63 24.47 -2.18
CA VAL A 50 -2.70 23.48 -1.62
C VAL A 50 -3.11 22.10 -2.09
N PHE A 51 -2.17 21.34 -2.65
CA PHE A 51 -2.40 19.94 -3.01
C PHE A 51 -1.78 19.03 -1.95
N GLU A 52 -2.58 18.09 -1.44
CA GLU A 52 -2.12 17.02 -0.55
C GLU A 52 -2.10 15.66 -1.25
N SER A 53 -2.74 15.55 -2.40
CA SER A 53 -2.75 14.35 -3.23
C SER A 53 -1.33 13.93 -3.60
N THR A 54 -1.04 12.63 -3.58
CA THR A 54 0.27 12.11 -4.01
C THR A 54 0.43 12.30 -5.52
N VAL A 55 1.48 13.00 -5.92
CA VAL A 55 1.78 13.27 -7.33
C VAL A 55 3.29 13.17 -7.58
N TYR A 56 3.68 12.97 -8.84
CA TYR A 56 5.09 13.05 -9.21
C TYR A 56 5.60 14.50 -9.25
N PRO A 57 6.93 14.72 -9.13
CA PRO A 57 7.50 16.06 -9.12
C PRO A 57 7.15 16.88 -10.36
N GLY A 58 6.55 18.05 -10.13
CA GLY A 58 6.13 19.00 -11.14
C GLY A 58 4.63 19.07 -11.39
N VAL A 59 3.82 18.12 -10.94
CA VAL A 59 2.38 18.12 -11.21
C VAL A 59 1.70 19.38 -10.69
N THR A 60 2.01 19.80 -9.47
CA THR A 60 1.37 20.98 -8.87
C THR A 60 1.64 22.25 -9.68
N GLU A 61 2.90 22.47 -10.10
CA GLU A 61 3.28 23.69 -10.81
C GLU A 61 3.02 23.59 -12.33
N ASP A 62 3.41 22.45 -12.95
CA ASP A 62 3.43 22.32 -14.41
C ASP A 62 2.05 21.91 -14.97
N ILE A 63 1.15 21.36 -14.16
CA ILE A 63 -0.17 20.84 -14.57
C ILE A 63 -1.31 21.56 -13.84
N CYS A 64 -1.28 21.61 -12.50
CA CYS A 64 -2.40 22.16 -11.74
C CYS A 64 -2.46 23.69 -11.85
N GLY A 65 -1.32 24.39 -11.84
CA GLY A 65 -1.25 25.83 -12.02
C GLY A 65 -1.96 26.27 -13.33
N PRO A 66 -1.52 25.78 -14.50
CA PRO A 66 -2.16 26.08 -15.77
C PRO A 66 -3.65 25.69 -15.83
N ALA A 67 -4.04 24.55 -15.23
CA ALA A 67 -5.44 24.12 -15.20
C ALA A 67 -6.34 25.07 -14.36
N LEU A 68 -5.80 25.63 -13.27
CA LEU A 68 -6.48 26.66 -12.48
C LEU A 68 -6.58 28.00 -13.24
N GLU A 69 -5.51 28.41 -13.93
CA GLU A 69 -5.52 29.62 -14.77
C GLU A 69 -6.57 29.56 -15.87
N GLU A 70 -6.64 28.43 -16.58
CA GLU A 70 -7.60 28.21 -17.67
C GLU A 70 -9.04 28.44 -17.24
N VAL A 71 -9.40 27.99 -16.03
CA VAL A 71 -10.78 28.06 -15.55
C VAL A 71 -11.08 29.38 -14.84
N SER A 72 -10.16 29.89 -14.03
CA SER A 72 -10.37 31.09 -13.22
C SER A 72 -10.15 32.40 -14.00
N GLY A 73 -9.35 32.36 -15.08
CA GLY A 73 -8.85 33.56 -15.75
C GLY A 73 -7.85 34.35 -14.92
N LEU A 74 -7.43 33.86 -13.76
CA LEU A 74 -6.44 34.45 -12.88
C LEU A 74 -5.05 33.94 -13.22
N LYS A 75 -4.01 34.66 -12.84
CA LYS A 75 -2.61 34.32 -13.13
C LYS A 75 -1.92 33.71 -11.91
N CYS A 76 -1.39 32.51 -12.07
CA CYS A 76 -0.65 31.78 -11.04
C CYS A 76 0.66 32.52 -10.70
N GLY A 77 0.92 32.67 -9.40
CA GLY A 77 2.09 33.42 -8.89
C GLY A 77 1.91 34.93 -8.84
N GLU A 78 0.79 35.48 -9.34
CA GLU A 78 0.45 36.88 -9.27
C GLU A 78 -0.90 37.09 -8.56
N ASP A 79 -1.98 36.48 -9.12
CA ASP A 79 -3.34 36.61 -8.61
C ASP A 79 -3.70 35.53 -7.59
N PHE A 80 -3.13 34.32 -7.71
CA PHE A 80 -3.25 33.23 -6.74
C PHE A 80 -1.93 32.45 -6.66
N PHE A 81 -1.79 31.62 -5.62
CA PHE A 81 -0.53 30.92 -5.35
C PHE A 81 -0.76 29.43 -5.11
N LEU A 82 0.26 28.64 -5.36
CA LEU A 82 0.26 27.19 -5.16
C LEU A 82 1.02 26.80 -3.89
N GLY A 83 0.55 25.72 -3.28
CA GLY A 83 1.24 25.01 -2.20
C GLY A 83 1.13 23.51 -2.36
N TYR A 84 2.00 22.80 -1.67
CA TYR A 84 1.98 21.35 -1.61
C TYR A 84 2.30 20.88 -0.19
N SER A 85 1.55 19.91 0.30
CA SER A 85 1.76 19.33 1.62
C SER A 85 1.31 17.88 1.64
N PRO A 86 2.21 16.89 1.44
CA PRO A 86 1.82 15.49 1.31
C PRO A 86 1.19 14.94 2.59
N GLU A 87 0.20 14.07 2.42
CA GLU A 87 -0.31 13.26 3.53
C GLU A 87 0.59 12.04 3.73
N ARG A 88 0.96 11.78 5.00
CA ARG A 88 1.94 10.76 5.38
C ARG A 88 1.44 9.80 6.47
N ILE A 89 0.13 9.80 6.74
CA ILE A 89 -0.51 8.88 7.69
C ILE A 89 -0.38 7.45 7.19
N ASN A 90 -0.12 6.54 8.13
CA ASN A 90 -0.19 5.11 7.88
C ASN A 90 -1.52 4.58 8.44
N PRO A 91 -2.47 4.16 7.60
CA PRO A 91 -3.76 3.64 8.07
C PRO A 91 -3.58 2.54 9.12
N GLY A 92 -4.35 2.63 10.22
CA GLY A 92 -4.27 1.70 11.34
C GLY A 92 -3.16 2.01 12.36
N ASP A 93 -2.29 2.99 12.11
CA ASP A 93 -1.30 3.44 13.10
C ASP A 93 -1.95 4.39 14.12
N THR A 94 -2.07 3.96 15.36
CA THR A 94 -2.66 4.73 16.46
C THR A 94 -1.61 5.54 17.24
N VAL A 95 -0.33 5.36 16.96
CA VAL A 95 0.78 6.06 17.61
C VAL A 95 1.19 7.29 16.82
N HIS A 96 1.36 7.13 15.51
CA HIS A 96 1.76 8.22 14.60
C HIS A 96 0.51 8.84 13.95
N THR A 97 -0.27 9.53 14.74
CA THR A 97 -1.47 10.26 14.29
C THR A 97 -1.06 11.51 13.49
N VAL A 98 -2.01 12.10 12.75
CA VAL A 98 -1.76 13.25 11.87
C VAL A 98 -1.04 14.40 12.56
N ASP A 99 -1.37 14.66 13.81
CA ASP A 99 -0.79 15.72 14.63
C ASP A 99 0.61 15.41 15.17
N LYS A 100 1.01 14.13 15.17
CA LYS A 100 2.32 13.62 15.66
C LYS A 100 3.35 13.36 14.58
N ILE A 101 2.99 13.53 13.32
CA ILE A 101 3.92 13.41 12.18
C ILE A 101 4.31 14.82 11.73
N ILE A 102 5.62 15.10 11.62
CA ILE A 102 6.09 16.39 11.05
C ILE A 102 5.44 16.58 9.69
N LYS A 103 4.70 17.67 9.50
CA LYS A 103 4.04 17.97 8.22
C LYS A 103 5.00 18.69 7.28
N VAL A 104 5.31 18.05 6.14
CA VAL A 104 6.09 18.69 5.08
C VAL A 104 5.20 19.69 4.37
N VAL A 105 5.67 20.92 4.20
CA VAL A 105 4.98 21.98 3.47
C VAL A 105 5.89 22.65 2.46
N ALA A 106 5.35 23.07 1.35
CA ALA A 106 6.06 23.88 0.37
C ALA A 106 5.10 24.91 -0.24
N GLY A 107 5.59 26.06 -0.58
CA GLY A 107 4.86 27.11 -1.25
C GLY A 107 5.61 27.61 -2.49
N GLN A 108 4.89 28.22 -3.41
CA GLN A 108 5.44 28.79 -4.63
C GLN A 108 6.42 29.95 -4.35
N THR A 109 6.23 30.63 -3.19
CA THR A 109 7.18 31.62 -2.68
C THR A 109 7.49 31.34 -1.20
N PRO A 110 8.59 31.90 -0.63
CA PRO A 110 8.89 31.74 0.78
C PRO A 110 7.76 32.22 1.70
N GLU A 111 7.06 33.29 1.33
CA GLU A 111 5.95 33.85 2.10
C GLU A 111 4.75 32.90 2.10
N ILE A 112 4.46 32.25 0.97
CA ILE A 112 3.39 31.25 0.88
C ILE A 112 3.77 30.02 1.69
N ALA A 113 5.01 29.53 1.57
CA ALA A 113 5.50 28.41 2.37
C ALA A 113 5.37 28.68 3.87
N GLN A 114 5.70 29.88 4.35
CA GLN A 114 5.57 30.27 5.74
C GLN A 114 4.12 30.31 6.19
N LYS A 115 3.21 30.89 5.38
CA LYS A 115 1.76 30.90 5.68
C LYS A 115 1.20 29.49 5.83
N LEU A 116 1.62 28.56 4.96
CA LEU A 116 1.22 27.16 5.07
C LEU A 116 1.82 26.49 6.31
N ALA A 117 3.09 26.77 6.63
CA ALA A 117 3.72 26.25 7.83
C ALA A 117 3.00 26.73 9.09
N ASP A 118 2.60 27.99 9.15
CA ASP A 118 1.85 28.56 10.27
C ASP A 118 0.44 27.93 10.37
N MET A 119 -0.25 27.76 9.23
CA MET A 119 -1.57 27.15 9.18
C MET A 119 -1.55 25.70 9.68
N TYR A 120 -0.68 24.88 9.12
CA TYR A 120 -0.58 23.47 9.53
C TYR A 120 0.00 23.34 10.95
N GLY A 121 0.96 24.20 11.33
CA GLY A 121 1.55 24.22 12.65
C GLY A 121 0.58 24.54 13.78
N ALA A 122 -0.57 25.17 13.46
CA ALA A 122 -1.64 25.40 14.44
C ALA A 122 -2.33 24.10 14.90
N VAL A 123 -2.26 23.02 14.12
CA VAL A 123 -2.89 21.72 14.42
C VAL A 123 -1.89 20.55 14.51
N ILE A 124 -0.73 20.68 13.89
CA ILE A 124 0.32 19.62 13.88
C ILE A 124 1.29 19.88 15.05
N THR A 125 1.12 19.14 16.12
CA THR A 125 1.94 19.31 17.35
C THR A 125 3.41 18.90 17.16
N ALA A 126 3.68 18.00 16.20
CA ALA A 126 5.05 17.61 15.83
C ALA A 126 5.81 18.69 15.04
N GLY A 127 5.11 19.77 14.64
CA GLY A 127 5.68 20.85 13.85
C GLY A 127 5.64 20.63 12.34
N THR A 128 6.19 21.61 11.62
CA THR A 128 6.24 21.62 10.15
C THR A 128 7.68 21.62 9.65
N PHE A 129 7.89 21.10 8.47
CA PHE A 129 9.16 21.16 7.72
C PHE A 129 8.91 21.88 6.40
N ILE A 130 9.51 23.06 6.21
CA ILE A 130 9.41 23.81 4.97
C ILE A 130 10.44 23.24 3.97
N ALA A 131 9.93 22.60 2.92
CA ALA A 131 10.76 22.09 1.83
C ALA A 131 11.26 23.24 0.93
N ALA A 132 12.39 23.03 0.25
CA ALA A 132 13.02 24.04 -0.58
C ALA A 132 12.13 24.60 -1.70
N ASN A 133 11.24 23.75 -2.25
CA ASN A 133 10.24 24.10 -3.24
C ASN A 133 9.17 23.00 -3.33
N ILE A 134 8.11 23.24 -4.11
CA ILE A 134 7.00 22.30 -4.30
C ILE A 134 7.50 20.95 -4.88
N LYS A 135 8.33 20.98 -5.94
CA LYS A 135 8.88 19.76 -6.58
C LYS A 135 9.69 18.90 -5.60
N THR A 136 10.40 19.52 -4.66
CA THR A 136 11.11 18.81 -3.60
C THR A 136 10.18 18.10 -2.63
N ALA A 137 9.07 18.75 -2.25
CA ALA A 137 8.09 18.16 -1.35
C ALA A 137 7.31 17.00 -2.03
N GLU A 138 6.96 17.15 -3.31
CA GLU A 138 6.37 16.09 -4.15
C GLU A 138 7.34 14.89 -4.25
N ALA A 139 8.64 15.15 -4.55
CA ALA A 139 9.67 14.11 -4.62
C ALA A 139 9.83 13.37 -3.29
N ALA A 140 9.86 14.07 -2.16
CA ALA A 140 9.99 13.48 -0.84
C ALA A 140 8.89 12.45 -0.55
N LYS A 141 7.64 12.76 -0.93
CA LYS A 141 6.51 11.84 -0.75
C LYS A 141 6.69 10.54 -1.52
N VAL A 142 7.00 10.61 -2.79
CA VAL A 142 7.06 9.40 -3.63
C VAL A 142 8.28 8.52 -3.32
N ILE A 143 9.42 9.11 -2.91
CA ILE A 143 10.61 8.32 -2.55
C ILE A 143 10.45 7.56 -1.23
N GLU A 144 9.64 8.03 -0.27
CA GLU A 144 9.38 7.31 0.98
C GLU A 144 8.77 5.93 0.71
N ASN A 145 7.79 5.87 -0.19
CA ASN A 145 7.12 4.62 -0.55
C ASN A 145 7.94 3.80 -1.55
N ALA A 146 8.60 4.44 -2.52
CA ALA A 146 9.51 3.74 -3.44
C ALA A 146 10.68 3.06 -2.71
N GLN A 147 11.27 3.72 -1.72
CA GLN A 147 12.34 3.15 -0.89
C GLN A 147 11.83 1.94 -0.11
N ARG A 148 10.63 2.01 0.48
CA ARG A 148 10.01 0.88 1.20
C ARG A 148 9.73 -0.27 0.26
N ASP A 149 9.17 -0.02 -0.91
CA ASP A 149 8.88 -1.01 -1.94
C ASP A 149 10.14 -1.77 -2.39
N ILE A 150 11.22 -1.04 -2.69
CA ILE A 150 12.50 -1.63 -3.11
C ILE A 150 13.12 -2.49 -1.99
N ASN A 151 13.04 -2.04 -0.73
CA ASN A 151 13.57 -2.83 0.39
C ASN A 151 12.76 -4.11 0.62
N ILE A 152 11.44 -4.06 0.45
CA ILE A 152 10.60 -5.27 0.50
C ILE A 152 10.92 -6.18 -0.68
N ALA A 153 11.11 -5.63 -1.89
CA ALA A 153 11.50 -6.42 -3.06
C ALA A 153 12.84 -7.15 -2.85
N PHE A 154 13.80 -6.48 -2.23
CA PHE A 154 15.08 -7.11 -1.89
C PHE A 154 14.89 -8.31 -0.95
N VAL A 155 14.12 -8.17 0.14
CA VAL A 155 13.90 -9.30 1.06
C VAL A 155 12.99 -10.37 0.47
N ASN A 156 12.09 -10.03 -0.45
CA ASN A 156 11.28 -10.98 -1.22
C ASN A 156 12.15 -11.83 -2.17
N GLU A 157 13.08 -11.20 -2.89
CA GLU A 157 14.02 -11.92 -3.75
C GLU A 157 14.92 -12.85 -2.93
N VAL A 158 15.44 -12.36 -1.79
CA VAL A 158 16.21 -13.15 -0.85
C VAL A 158 15.41 -14.34 -0.32
N ALA A 159 14.12 -14.16 0.01
CA ALA A 159 13.24 -15.25 0.44
C ALA A 159 13.05 -16.30 -0.66
N ALA A 160 12.86 -15.87 -1.90
CA ALA A 160 12.75 -16.79 -3.05
C ALA A 160 14.05 -17.58 -3.30
N ILE A 161 15.22 -16.95 -3.13
CA ILE A 161 16.54 -17.63 -3.21
C ILE A 161 16.65 -18.66 -2.08
N PHE A 162 16.36 -18.28 -0.84
CA PHE A 162 16.50 -19.18 0.30
C PHE A 162 15.50 -20.32 0.28
N HIS A 163 14.30 -20.10 -0.25
CA HIS A 163 13.35 -21.18 -0.49
C HIS A 163 13.97 -22.28 -1.37
N LYS A 164 14.66 -21.91 -2.47
CA LYS A 164 15.37 -22.87 -3.35
C LYS A 164 16.56 -23.55 -2.69
N LEU A 165 17.19 -22.90 -1.71
CA LEU A 165 18.31 -23.44 -0.95
C LEU A 165 17.87 -24.29 0.24
N GLY A 166 16.58 -24.33 0.57
CA GLY A 166 16.05 -25.02 1.74
C GLY A 166 16.42 -24.33 3.06
N ILE A 167 16.65 -23.01 3.04
CA ILE A 167 17.01 -22.19 4.20
C ILE A 167 15.82 -21.30 4.57
N SER A 168 15.54 -21.15 5.87
CA SER A 168 14.52 -20.24 6.36
C SER A 168 14.96 -18.78 6.16
N ALA A 169 14.19 -18.02 5.37
CA ALA A 169 14.45 -16.60 5.19
C ALA A 169 14.33 -15.82 6.52
N HIS A 170 13.35 -16.17 7.34
CA HIS A 170 13.17 -15.53 8.65
C HIS A 170 14.35 -15.74 9.58
N ASP A 171 14.93 -16.95 9.63
CA ASP A 171 16.08 -17.23 10.51
C ASP A 171 17.32 -16.46 10.04
N VAL A 172 17.52 -16.36 8.74
CA VAL A 172 18.60 -15.53 8.17
C VAL A 172 18.40 -14.06 8.47
N LEU A 173 17.18 -13.54 8.33
CA LEU A 173 16.86 -12.15 8.64
C LEU A 173 17.01 -11.87 10.15
N GLU A 174 16.62 -12.80 11.02
CA GLU A 174 16.84 -12.68 12.48
C GLU A 174 18.33 -12.58 12.81
N ALA A 175 19.16 -13.44 12.21
CA ALA A 175 20.60 -13.37 12.37
C ALA A 175 21.19 -12.06 11.82
N ALA A 176 20.74 -11.61 10.63
CA ALA A 176 21.21 -10.36 10.02
C ALA A 176 20.86 -9.11 10.86
N ARG A 177 19.71 -9.11 11.53
CA ARG A 177 19.26 -8.02 12.43
C ARG A 177 20.12 -7.83 13.66
N THR A 178 20.96 -8.77 14.00
CA THR A 178 21.95 -8.59 15.08
C THR A 178 22.95 -7.48 14.74
N LYS A 179 23.10 -7.15 13.46
CA LYS A 179 23.94 -6.03 13.03
C LYS A 179 23.16 -4.72 13.13
N TRP A 180 23.70 -3.77 13.86
CA TRP A 180 23.05 -2.51 14.23
C TRP A 180 22.51 -1.64 13.08
N ASN A 181 23.07 -1.76 11.87
CA ASN A 181 22.66 -0.99 10.70
C ASN A 181 21.91 -1.81 9.64
N PHE A 182 21.47 -3.03 9.98
CA PHE A 182 20.64 -3.81 9.09
C PHE A 182 19.18 -3.33 9.17
N LEU A 183 18.57 -3.05 8.00
CA LEU A 183 17.20 -2.59 7.95
C LEU A 183 16.22 -3.76 8.09
N GLY A 184 15.32 -3.67 9.06
CA GLY A 184 14.42 -4.75 9.47
C GLY A 184 13.18 -4.93 8.58
N PHE A 185 13.33 -5.03 7.27
CA PHE A 185 12.23 -5.38 6.37
C PHE A 185 11.94 -6.88 6.41
N GLU A 186 10.66 -7.21 6.19
CA GLU A 186 10.15 -8.59 6.13
C GLU A 186 9.66 -8.91 4.73
N PRO A 187 9.81 -10.17 4.27
CA PRO A 187 9.19 -10.61 3.02
C PRO A 187 7.67 -10.65 3.14
N GLY A 188 7.00 -10.56 2.00
CA GLY A 188 5.55 -10.68 1.93
C GLY A 188 4.92 -9.99 0.73
N LEU A 189 3.60 -10.04 0.70
CA LEU A 189 2.79 -9.42 -0.35
C LEU A 189 2.74 -7.89 -0.16
N VAL A 190 2.94 -7.15 -1.23
CA VAL A 190 2.92 -5.68 -1.23
C VAL A 190 1.67 -5.19 -1.94
N GLY A 191 0.65 -4.89 -1.17
CA GLY A 191 -0.63 -4.33 -1.63
C GLY A 191 -0.89 -2.90 -1.15
N GLY A 192 -2.13 -2.45 -1.31
CA GLY A 192 -2.60 -1.13 -0.90
C GLY A 192 -2.33 -0.02 -1.92
N HIS A 193 -2.76 1.22 -1.56
CA HIS A 193 -2.74 2.35 -2.50
C HIS A 193 -1.40 3.06 -2.61
N CYS A 194 -0.51 2.89 -1.62
CA CYS A 194 0.67 3.73 -1.51
C CYS A 194 1.92 2.98 -1.98
N ILE A 195 2.30 1.89 -1.28
CA ILE A 195 3.57 1.21 -1.56
C ILE A 195 3.58 0.58 -2.96
N GLY A 196 2.44 0.01 -3.39
CA GLY A 196 2.29 -0.61 -4.71
C GLY A 196 2.09 0.38 -5.86
N VAL A 197 1.78 1.64 -5.59
CA VAL A 197 1.36 2.65 -6.59
C VAL A 197 2.38 3.79 -6.74
N ASP A 198 2.83 4.41 -5.64
CA ASP A 198 3.72 5.58 -5.69
C ASP A 198 5.03 5.35 -6.47
N PRO A 199 5.65 4.15 -6.47
CA PRO A 199 6.82 3.90 -7.31
C PRO A 199 6.57 4.12 -8.81
N TYR A 200 5.36 3.85 -9.30
CA TYR A 200 5.01 4.09 -10.69
C TYR A 200 4.94 5.58 -11.04
N TYR A 201 4.54 6.44 -10.09
CA TYR A 201 4.59 7.89 -10.24
C TYR A 201 6.02 8.37 -10.52
N LEU A 202 6.97 7.91 -9.72
CA LEU A 202 8.38 8.26 -9.91
C LEU A 202 8.95 7.65 -11.19
N ALA A 203 8.57 6.40 -11.52
CA ALA A 203 9.01 5.73 -12.73
C ALA A 203 8.46 6.41 -14.00
N HIS A 204 7.20 6.86 -13.97
CA HIS A 204 6.60 7.63 -15.06
C HIS A 204 7.37 8.93 -15.32
N ARG A 205 7.60 9.72 -14.26
CA ARG A 205 8.35 10.98 -14.39
C ARG A 205 9.78 10.79 -14.84
N ALA A 206 10.46 9.73 -14.36
CA ALA A 206 11.79 9.39 -14.80
C ALA A 206 11.86 9.15 -16.31
N LYS A 207 10.90 8.38 -16.87
CA LYS A 207 10.82 8.12 -18.32
C LYS A 207 10.56 9.40 -19.11
N GLU A 208 9.69 10.30 -18.64
CA GLU A 208 9.42 11.59 -19.29
C GLU A 208 10.68 12.45 -19.42
N VAL A 209 11.59 12.39 -18.44
CA VAL A 209 12.87 13.11 -18.49
C VAL A 209 14.02 12.30 -19.11
N GLY A 210 13.70 11.17 -19.75
CA GLY A 210 14.64 10.34 -20.50
C GLY A 210 15.49 9.38 -19.64
N HIS A 211 15.12 9.14 -18.36
CA HIS A 211 15.82 8.20 -17.49
C HIS A 211 15.05 6.88 -17.36
N ASN A 212 15.73 5.74 -17.54
CA ASN A 212 15.13 4.42 -17.28
C ASN A 212 15.28 4.04 -15.79
N PRO A 213 14.21 3.95 -15.00
CA PRO A 213 14.27 3.70 -13.56
C PRO A 213 14.40 2.20 -13.25
N GLU A 214 15.55 1.58 -13.56
CA GLU A 214 15.76 0.13 -13.49
C GLU A 214 15.48 -0.46 -12.10
N VAL A 215 16.00 0.13 -11.04
CA VAL A 215 15.88 -0.39 -9.67
C VAL A 215 14.41 -0.35 -9.21
N ILE A 216 13.70 0.74 -9.50
CA ILE A 216 12.29 0.91 -9.13
C ILE A 216 11.43 -0.12 -9.85
N LEU A 217 11.61 -0.26 -11.16
CA LEU A 217 10.84 -1.20 -11.96
C LEU A 217 11.19 -2.67 -11.67
N ALA A 218 12.45 -2.97 -11.34
CA ALA A 218 12.84 -4.30 -10.89
C ALA A 218 12.18 -4.64 -9.54
N GLY A 219 12.18 -3.70 -8.59
CA GLY A 219 11.50 -3.86 -7.30
C GLY A 219 10.01 -4.16 -7.48
N ARG A 220 9.32 -3.37 -8.32
CA ARG A 220 7.91 -3.61 -8.63
C ARG A 220 7.68 -5.00 -9.23
N ARG A 221 8.47 -5.41 -10.22
CA ARG A 221 8.37 -6.73 -10.85
C ARG A 221 8.50 -7.87 -9.86
N ILE A 222 9.46 -7.77 -8.91
CA ILE A 222 9.66 -8.77 -7.86
C ILE A 222 8.43 -8.82 -6.94
N ASN A 223 7.99 -7.66 -6.42
CA ASN A 223 6.85 -7.60 -5.51
C ASN A 223 5.55 -8.07 -6.17
N ASP A 224 5.32 -7.73 -7.43
CA ASP A 224 4.14 -8.17 -8.17
C ASP A 224 4.15 -9.69 -8.47
N SER A 225 5.32 -10.31 -8.59
CA SER A 225 5.43 -11.76 -8.81
C SER A 225 5.24 -12.60 -7.55
N MET A 226 5.23 -11.99 -6.36
CA MET A 226 5.20 -12.73 -5.09
C MET A 226 3.91 -13.54 -4.88
N GLY A 227 2.77 -13.03 -5.35
CA GLY A 227 1.52 -13.78 -5.25
C GLY A 227 1.58 -15.13 -5.97
N THR A 228 2.07 -15.13 -7.21
CA THR A 228 2.29 -16.35 -8.00
C THR A 228 3.32 -17.26 -7.35
N PHE A 229 4.46 -16.71 -6.92
CA PHE A 229 5.50 -17.47 -6.23
C PHE A 229 4.96 -18.22 -5.00
N VAL A 230 4.18 -17.54 -4.15
CA VAL A 230 3.58 -18.12 -2.95
C VAL A 230 2.58 -19.22 -3.32
N ALA A 231 1.71 -18.97 -4.30
CA ALA A 231 0.73 -19.94 -4.75
C ALA A 231 1.39 -21.22 -5.28
N ASP A 232 2.41 -21.09 -6.14
CA ASP A 232 3.16 -22.21 -6.68
C ASP A 232 3.87 -23.00 -5.60
N ALA A 233 4.58 -22.34 -4.70
CA ALA A 233 5.30 -22.99 -3.60
C ALA A 233 4.38 -23.76 -2.65
N ILE A 234 3.19 -23.23 -2.35
CA ILE A 234 2.19 -23.93 -1.52
C ILE A 234 1.60 -25.12 -2.27
N ALA A 235 1.21 -24.95 -3.55
CA ALA A 235 0.67 -26.03 -4.37
C ALA A 235 1.67 -27.17 -4.54
N ASP A 236 2.94 -26.87 -4.84
CA ASP A 236 4.01 -27.87 -4.94
C ASP A 236 4.23 -28.60 -3.61
N LYS A 237 4.14 -27.91 -2.48
CA LYS A 237 4.23 -28.52 -1.15
C LYS A 237 3.06 -29.45 -0.84
N MET A 238 1.85 -29.06 -1.24
CA MET A 238 0.65 -29.92 -1.13
C MET A 238 0.78 -31.17 -2.00
N GLU A 239 1.23 -31.02 -3.24
CA GLU A 239 1.44 -32.14 -4.18
C GLU A 239 2.50 -33.12 -3.65
N ALA A 240 3.65 -32.61 -3.22
CA ALA A 240 4.71 -33.41 -2.63
C ALA A 240 4.28 -34.14 -1.35
N GLY A 241 3.37 -33.54 -0.59
CA GLY A 241 2.75 -34.17 0.61
C GLY A 241 1.60 -35.11 0.30
N GLY A 242 1.19 -35.24 -0.97
CA GLY A 242 0.03 -36.05 -1.37
C GLY A 242 -1.30 -35.51 -0.85
N LEU A 243 -1.36 -34.21 -0.48
CA LEU A 243 -2.53 -33.59 0.12
C LEU A 243 -3.60 -33.31 -0.93
N LYS A 244 -4.84 -33.71 -0.64
CA LYS A 244 -6.01 -33.48 -1.50
C LYS A 244 -7.14 -32.89 -0.67
N GLY A 245 -7.76 -31.84 -1.17
CA GLY A 245 -8.86 -31.16 -0.52
C GLY A 245 -8.76 -29.64 -0.64
N PRO A 246 -9.76 -28.91 -0.11
CA PRO A 246 -9.80 -27.47 -0.22
C PRO A 246 -8.74 -26.79 0.62
N VAL A 247 -8.44 -25.56 0.24
CA VAL A 247 -7.52 -24.65 0.91
C VAL A 247 -8.34 -23.59 1.64
N LEU A 248 -7.98 -23.26 2.86
CA LEU A 248 -8.52 -22.12 3.58
C LEU A 248 -7.51 -20.97 3.56
N MET A 249 -7.92 -19.83 3.01
CA MET A 249 -7.18 -18.56 3.06
C MET A 249 -7.70 -17.72 4.23
N LEU A 250 -6.84 -17.39 5.19
CA LEU A 250 -7.14 -16.52 6.33
C LEU A 250 -6.54 -15.12 6.10
N GLY A 251 -7.41 -14.17 5.85
CA GLY A 251 -7.08 -12.78 5.51
C GLY A 251 -7.12 -12.51 4.02
N LEU A 252 -7.81 -11.43 3.64
CA LEU A 252 -7.94 -10.90 2.28
C LEU A 252 -7.59 -9.41 2.21
N THR A 253 -7.78 -8.65 3.30
CA THR A 253 -7.44 -7.22 3.33
C THR A 253 -5.96 -6.99 3.01
N PHE A 254 -5.61 -5.79 2.52
CA PHE A 254 -4.23 -5.51 2.15
C PHE A 254 -3.28 -5.40 3.36
N LYS A 255 -3.85 -5.19 4.56
CA LYS A 255 -3.09 -4.97 5.80
C LYS A 255 -3.88 -5.49 7.01
N GLU A 256 -3.13 -5.90 8.04
CA GLU A 256 -3.68 -6.36 9.31
C GLU A 256 -4.53 -5.28 10.01
N ASN A 257 -5.65 -5.72 10.59
CA ASN A 257 -6.57 -4.92 11.41
C ASN A 257 -7.13 -3.65 10.72
N VAL A 258 -7.18 -3.66 9.37
CA VAL A 258 -7.73 -2.58 8.56
C VAL A 258 -8.77 -3.16 7.60
N PRO A 259 -10.03 -2.69 7.61
CA PRO A 259 -11.10 -3.19 6.74
C PRO A 259 -11.00 -2.58 5.33
N ASP A 260 -9.87 -2.78 4.65
CA ASP A 260 -9.62 -2.22 3.31
C ASP A 260 -9.10 -3.32 2.38
N LEU A 261 -9.84 -3.58 1.32
CA LEU A 261 -9.56 -4.63 0.33
C LEU A 261 -8.80 -4.10 -0.90
N ARG A 262 -8.70 -2.78 -1.08
CA ARG A 262 -8.18 -2.20 -2.32
C ARG A 262 -6.73 -2.61 -2.57
N ASN A 263 -6.47 -3.07 -3.80
CA ASN A 263 -5.16 -3.53 -4.26
C ASN A 263 -4.52 -4.61 -3.37
N THR A 264 -5.32 -5.47 -2.74
CA THR A 264 -4.75 -6.60 -1.98
C THR A 264 -4.05 -7.57 -2.93
N LYS A 265 -2.85 -7.99 -2.57
CA LYS A 265 -2.08 -9.00 -3.32
C LYS A 265 -2.40 -10.44 -2.89
N VAL A 266 -3.25 -10.63 -1.90
CA VAL A 266 -3.77 -11.96 -1.53
C VAL A 266 -4.60 -12.55 -2.67
N ILE A 267 -5.27 -11.70 -3.46
CA ILE A 267 -6.03 -12.14 -4.64
C ILE A 267 -5.15 -12.89 -5.66
N ASP A 268 -3.89 -12.47 -5.82
CA ASP A 268 -2.96 -13.12 -6.76
C ASP A 268 -2.60 -14.54 -6.26
N VAL A 269 -2.51 -14.74 -4.95
CA VAL A 269 -2.32 -16.07 -4.35
C VAL A 269 -3.56 -16.94 -4.56
N VAL A 270 -4.76 -16.42 -4.31
CA VAL A 270 -6.03 -17.13 -4.54
C VAL A 270 -6.17 -17.54 -5.99
N ALA A 271 -5.91 -16.60 -6.93
CA ALA A 271 -5.97 -16.86 -8.36
C ALA A 271 -4.93 -17.92 -8.79
N GLY A 272 -3.71 -17.85 -8.29
CA GLY A 272 -2.65 -18.81 -8.57
C GLY A 272 -3.02 -20.22 -8.08
N LEU A 273 -3.55 -20.37 -6.87
CA LEU A 273 -4.00 -21.66 -6.33
C LEU A 273 -5.17 -22.23 -7.13
N LYS A 274 -6.15 -21.40 -7.51
CA LYS A 274 -7.27 -21.80 -8.38
C LYS A 274 -6.78 -22.26 -9.76
N ALA A 275 -5.79 -21.58 -10.33
CA ALA A 275 -5.17 -21.97 -11.61
C ALA A 275 -4.45 -23.33 -11.53
N ARG A 276 -3.97 -23.72 -10.34
CA ARG A 276 -3.41 -25.05 -10.03
C ARG A 276 -4.50 -26.11 -9.74
N GLY A 277 -5.79 -25.76 -9.90
CA GLY A 277 -6.94 -26.67 -9.71
C GLY A 277 -7.32 -26.90 -8.25
N LEU A 278 -6.93 -26.00 -7.34
CA LEU A 278 -7.30 -26.09 -5.92
C LEU A 278 -8.56 -25.26 -5.65
N ASP A 279 -9.45 -25.82 -4.85
CA ASP A 279 -10.60 -25.07 -4.31
C ASP A 279 -10.12 -24.22 -3.15
N VAL A 280 -10.47 -22.94 -3.15
CA VAL A 280 -10.02 -21.97 -2.14
C VAL A 280 -11.22 -21.30 -1.49
N ASP A 281 -11.43 -21.59 -0.21
CA ASP A 281 -12.34 -20.82 0.66
C ASP A 281 -11.56 -19.66 1.26
N VAL A 282 -12.17 -18.47 1.27
CA VAL A 282 -11.55 -17.25 1.82
C VAL A 282 -12.36 -16.76 3.01
N HIS A 283 -11.69 -16.57 4.13
CA HIS A 283 -12.24 -15.95 5.34
C HIS A 283 -11.41 -14.73 5.72
N ASP A 284 -12.09 -13.63 6.01
CA ASP A 284 -11.44 -12.42 6.55
C ASP A 284 -12.28 -11.86 7.70
N ALA A 285 -11.62 -11.56 8.83
CA ALA A 285 -12.29 -11.08 10.04
C ALA A 285 -12.72 -9.60 9.94
N MET A 286 -12.16 -8.84 8.99
CA MET A 286 -12.33 -7.39 8.88
C MET A 286 -12.99 -6.96 7.56
N ALA A 287 -12.86 -7.77 6.50
CA ALA A 287 -13.31 -7.40 5.17
C ALA A 287 -14.83 -7.37 5.04
N ASP A 288 -15.35 -6.41 4.29
CA ASP A 288 -16.73 -6.38 3.87
C ASP A 288 -16.98 -7.40 2.74
N ALA A 289 -17.95 -8.29 2.92
CA ALA A 289 -18.25 -9.35 1.96
C ALA A 289 -18.80 -8.82 0.63
N ALA A 290 -19.55 -7.71 0.64
CA ALA A 290 -20.08 -7.11 -0.57
C ALA A 290 -18.97 -6.44 -1.39
N GLU A 291 -18.00 -5.80 -0.72
CA GLU A 291 -16.82 -5.25 -1.37
C GLU A 291 -15.93 -6.36 -1.95
N ALA A 292 -15.69 -7.47 -1.23
CA ALA A 292 -14.92 -8.61 -1.72
C ALA A 292 -15.55 -9.20 -2.99
N ARG A 293 -16.87 -9.33 -3.01
CA ARG A 293 -17.61 -9.76 -4.19
C ARG A 293 -17.53 -8.76 -5.34
N THR A 294 -17.65 -7.47 -5.04
CA THR A 294 -17.65 -6.40 -6.06
C THR A 294 -16.27 -6.22 -6.71
N PHE A 295 -15.20 -6.22 -5.91
CA PHE A 295 -13.85 -5.93 -6.40
C PHE A 295 -13.16 -7.15 -7.00
N TYR A 296 -13.42 -8.36 -6.47
CA TYR A 296 -12.61 -9.52 -6.78
C TYR A 296 -13.38 -10.78 -7.16
N ASP A 297 -14.71 -10.72 -7.20
CA ASP A 297 -15.59 -11.89 -7.43
C ASP A 297 -15.32 -13.04 -6.43
N ILE A 298 -15.05 -12.67 -5.16
CA ILE A 298 -14.80 -13.60 -4.06
C ILE A 298 -15.99 -13.59 -3.10
N ASP A 299 -16.52 -14.78 -2.82
CA ASP A 299 -17.48 -15.00 -1.74
C ASP A 299 -16.71 -15.34 -0.46
N LEU A 300 -16.77 -14.46 0.54
CA LEU A 300 -16.18 -14.73 1.84
C LEU A 300 -17.05 -15.74 2.60
N ILE A 301 -16.42 -16.79 3.14
CA ILE A 301 -17.12 -17.70 4.06
C ILE A 301 -17.26 -17.03 5.43
N SER A 302 -18.43 -17.16 6.04
CA SER A 302 -18.71 -16.64 7.39
C SER A 302 -18.40 -17.63 8.51
N LYS A 303 -18.23 -18.91 8.17
CA LYS A 303 -17.96 -19.98 9.13
C LYS A 303 -16.91 -20.92 8.57
N ILE A 304 -15.90 -21.18 9.38
CA ILE A 304 -14.86 -22.17 9.09
C ILE A 304 -15.31 -23.53 9.61
N GLU A 305 -15.16 -24.56 8.80
CA GLU A 305 -15.54 -25.93 9.15
C GLU A 305 -14.35 -26.72 9.66
N ASP A 306 -14.54 -27.46 10.74
CA ASP A 306 -13.49 -28.32 11.30
C ASP A 306 -13.22 -29.54 10.41
N GLY A 307 -11.95 -29.94 10.35
CA GLY A 307 -11.48 -31.14 9.64
C GLY A 307 -11.64 -31.10 8.12
N LYS A 308 -11.91 -29.93 7.54
CA LYS A 308 -12.23 -29.78 6.11
C LYS A 308 -11.01 -29.54 5.24
N TYR A 309 -10.03 -28.75 5.71
CA TYR A 309 -9.03 -28.16 4.84
C TYR A 309 -7.74 -28.96 4.78
N ALA A 310 -7.28 -29.25 3.57
CA ALA A 310 -5.97 -29.89 3.34
C ALA A 310 -4.81 -28.91 3.56
N CYS A 311 -5.08 -27.60 3.39
CA CYS A 311 -4.11 -26.55 3.66
C CYS A 311 -4.80 -25.34 4.30
N ILE A 312 -4.15 -24.74 5.29
CA ILE A 312 -4.53 -23.44 5.87
C ILE A 312 -3.42 -22.44 5.57
N ILE A 313 -3.79 -21.30 5.02
CA ILE A 313 -2.85 -20.23 4.67
C ILE A 313 -3.15 -19.01 5.53
N GLY A 314 -2.21 -18.62 6.38
CA GLY A 314 -2.22 -17.34 7.07
C GLY A 314 -1.64 -16.24 6.16
N ALA A 315 -2.52 -15.47 5.52
CA ALA A 315 -2.12 -14.46 4.55
C ALA A 315 -2.01 -13.06 5.17
N VAL A 316 -2.98 -12.65 6.00
CA VAL A 316 -2.99 -11.36 6.69
C VAL A 316 -3.05 -11.59 8.20
N PRO A 317 -2.09 -11.05 8.97
CA PRO A 317 -1.97 -11.35 10.40
C PRO A 317 -2.92 -10.49 11.26
N HIS A 318 -4.25 -10.57 11.00
CA HIS A 318 -5.25 -9.99 11.91
C HIS A 318 -5.09 -10.58 13.30
N ASP A 319 -5.43 -9.82 14.31
CA ASP A 319 -5.32 -10.27 15.71
C ASP A 319 -6.13 -11.55 15.96
N ASP A 320 -7.29 -11.70 15.30
CA ASP A 320 -8.11 -12.92 15.32
C ASP A 320 -7.32 -14.16 14.88
N TYR A 321 -6.43 -14.05 13.90
CA TYR A 321 -5.63 -15.17 13.42
C TYR A 321 -4.30 -15.34 14.18
N ARG A 322 -3.67 -14.22 14.56
CA ARG A 322 -2.41 -14.24 15.32
C ARG A 322 -2.53 -14.90 16.67
N THR A 323 -3.70 -14.78 17.31
CA THR A 323 -3.98 -15.35 18.63
C THR A 323 -4.48 -16.79 18.59
N MET A 324 -4.69 -17.37 17.39
CA MET A 324 -5.07 -18.76 17.24
C MET A 324 -4.01 -19.70 17.84
N THR A 325 -4.50 -20.68 18.59
CA THR A 325 -3.66 -21.76 19.12
C THR A 325 -3.42 -22.85 18.06
N ALA A 326 -2.36 -23.64 18.22
CA ALA A 326 -2.11 -24.80 17.38
C ALA A 326 -3.31 -25.77 17.33
N GLY A 327 -4.01 -25.95 18.47
CA GLY A 327 -5.21 -26.79 18.53
C GLY A 327 -6.34 -26.28 17.66
N GLN A 328 -6.58 -24.97 17.62
CA GLN A 328 -7.61 -24.38 16.76
C GLN A 328 -7.28 -24.53 15.27
N ILE A 329 -6.01 -24.27 14.87
CA ILE A 329 -5.58 -24.42 13.46
C ILE A 329 -5.67 -25.90 13.05
N VAL A 330 -5.20 -26.80 13.89
CA VAL A 330 -5.26 -28.24 13.61
C VAL A 330 -6.71 -28.76 13.54
N ALA A 331 -7.62 -28.21 14.37
CA ALA A 331 -9.03 -28.61 14.32
C ALA A 331 -9.67 -28.34 12.95
N MET A 332 -9.32 -27.24 12.27
CA MET A 332 -9.82 -26.92 10.94
C MET A 332 -9.17 -27.74 9.82
N THR A 333 -7.98 -28.33 10.10
CA THR A 333 -7.13 -29.00 9.11
C THR A 333 -7.38 -30.51 9.07
N THR A 334 -7.36 -31.12 7.89
CA THR A 334 -7.35 -32.59 7.77
C THR A 334 -6.07 -33.16 8.43
N PRO A 335 -6.12 -34.40 8.94
CA PRO A 335 -4.92 -35.00 9.55
C PRO A 335 -3.72 -34.99 8.61
N GLY A 336 -2.61 -34.45 9.08
CA GLY A 336 -1.38 -34.32 8.29
C GLY A 336 -1.38 -33.18 7.25
N GLY A 337 -2.36 -32.31 7.28
CA GLY A 337 -2.46 -31.18 6.34
C GLY A 337 -1.34 -30.17 6.47
N LEU A 338 -1.33 -29.19 5.57
CA LEU A 338 -0.30 -28.14 5.46
C LEU A 338 -0.75 -26.87 6.19
N ILE A 339 0.12 -26.30 6.98
CA ILE A 339 -0.01 -24.96 7.58
C ILE A 339 0.99 -24.04 6.87
N ALA A 340 0.49 -23.15 6.07
CA ALA A 340 1.26 -22.15 5.32
C ALA A 340 1.16 -20.78 6.00
N ASP A 341 2.25 -20.08 6.16
CA ASP A 341 2.33 -18.81 6.89
C ASP A 341 3.13 -17.79 6.08
N ILE A 342 2.42 -16.88 5.41
CA ILE A 342 3.05 -15.89 4.51
C ILE A 342 3.78 -14.80 5.31
N LYS A 343 3.26 -14.43 6.49
CA LYS A 343 3.79 -13.32 7.30
C LYS A 343 4.55 -13.76 8.54
N GLY A 344 4.71 -15.06 8.77
CA GLY A 344 5.40 -15.58 9.93
C GLY A 344 4.65 -15.39 11.25
N MET A 345 3.31 -15.19 11.22
CA MET A 345 2.51 -14.97 12.43
C MET A 345 2.47 -16.21 13.36
N TRP A 346 2.61 -17.40 12.79
CA TRP A 346 2.64 -18.68 13.53
C TRP A 346 4.03 -19.32 13.55
N ARG A 347 5.08 -18.58 13.22
CA ARG A 347 6.45 -19.09 13.08
C ARG A 347 6.92 -19.87 14.32
N LYS A 348 6.60 -19.37 15.50
CA LYS A 348 6.99 -19.98 16.78
C LYS A 348 6.01 -21.01 17.33
N MET A 349 4.91 -21.26 16.60
CA MET A 349 3.90 -22.22 17.00
C MET A 349 4.39 -23.65 16.80
N GLU A 350 4.33 -24.47 17.84
CA GLU A 350 4.61 -25.89 17.74
C GLU A 350 3.38 -26.64 17.22
N LEU A 351 3.53 -27.27 16.04
CA LEU A 351 2.49 -28.12 15.47
C LEU A 351 2.66 -29.56 15.92
N PRO A 352 1.55 -30.32 16.09
CA PRO A 352 1.64 -31.77 16.36
C PRO A 352 2.42 -32.49 15.25
N ALA A 353 2.99 -33.63 15.60
CA ALA A 353 3.72 -34.46 14.65
C ALA A 353 2.82 -34.87 13.47
N GLY A 354 3.38 -34.90 12.27
CA GLY A 354 2.71 -35.28 11.04
C GLY A 354 2.11 -34.14 10.21
N TYR A 355 1.95 -32.95 10.77
CA TYR A 355 1.53 -31.78 9.99
C TYR A 355 2.69 -31.16 9.22
N LEU A 356 2.42 -30.73 7.99
CA LEU A 356 3.40 -30.04 7.15
C LEU A 356 3.41 -28.54 7.44
N ARG A 357 4.54 -27.90 7.26
CA ARG A 357 4.70 -26.45 7.38
C ARG A 357 5.35 -25.88 6.15
N TRP A 358 4.87 -24.71 5.76
CA TRP A 358 5.48 -23.83 4.78
C TRP A 358 5.51 -22.40 5.30
N GLN A 359 6.59 -21.68 5.02
CA GLN A 359 6.76 -20.26 5.37
C GLN A 359 7.48 -19.55 4.22
N LEU A 360 7.14 -18.27 4.00
CA LEU A 360 7.80 -17.44 3.01
C LEU A 360 9.21 -17.04 3.48
#